data_706a9bc3627fcbf6e3501fd33fad0c62
#
_entry.id   706a9bc3627fcbf6e3501fd33fad0c62
#
_cell.length_a   1.000
_cell.length_b   1.000
_cell.length_c   1.000
_cell.angle_alpha   90.00
_cell.angle_beta   90.00
_cell.angle_gamma   90.00
#
_symmetry.space_group_name_H-M   'P 1'
#
loop_
_entity.id
_entity.type
_entity.pdbx_description
1 polymer ?
#
loop_
_entity_poly.entity_id
_entity_poly.type
_entity_poly.pdbx_seq_one_letter_code
_entity_poly.pdbx_strand_id
1 'polypeptide(L)'
;MLTLFKAQSVITMNPSMPRASAVLVRDGLILEVGEPEHMQPWLADQEYTVNEQFADSIICPGFIDPHLHPSMAAVLLPMEFITAMRWKLPWGDIEPVTTAEAFDLRMQTLNQTKTPNEPLFIWGYHQLWHGSMGKARIHQVSEERPIIVWHRSFHELYMNDAAMSMAGIDPAQIKPGMPTDIEQGHFLELGPRF
;
A
#
# COMPACT_ATOMS: atom_id res chain seq x y z
N MET A 1 15.00 33.35 17.66
CA MET A 1 16.26 33.22 16.88
C MET A 1 15.90 33.14 15.40
N LEU A 2 16.58 33.93 14.55
CA LEU A 2 16.34 33.96 13.09
C LEU A 2 17.34 33.06 12.37
N THR A 3 16.85 32.13 11.55
CA THR A 3 17.69 31.16 10.84
C THR A 3 17.27 31.06 9.38
N LEU A 4 18.24 31.24 8.49
CA LEU A 4 18.09 31.03 7.05
C LEU A 4 18.60 29.63 6.70
N PHE A 5 17.69 28.72 6.36
CA PHE A 5 18.02 27.38 5.85
C PHE A 5 18.19 27.44 4.34
N LYS A 6 19.36 27.02 3.83
CA LYS A 6 19.58 26.83 2.40
C LYS A 6 19.39 25.37 2.01
N ALA A 7 18.83 25.13 0.84
CA ALA A 7 18.58 23.80 0.30
C ALA A 7 18.89 23.73 -1.19
N GLN A 8 19.16 22.54 -1.71
CA GLN A 8 19.24 22.33 -3.16
C GLN A 8 17.94 22.71 -3.85
N SER A 9 16.79 22.40 -3.23
CA SER A 9 15.47 22.82 -3.66
C SER A 9 14.50 22.76 -2.50
N VAL A 10 13.54 23.69 -2.48
CA VAL A 10 12.39 23.68 -1.57
C VAL A 10 11.14 23.47 -2.40
N ILE A 11 10.37 22.41 -2.12
CA ILE A 11 9.05 22.18 -2.71
C ILE A 11 8.06 23.00 -1.90
N THR A 12 7.47 24.04 -2.49
CA THR A 12 6.64 24.98 -1.74
C THR A 12 5.17 24.60 -1.68
N MET A 13 4.70 23.72 -2.55
CA MET A 13 3.28 23.41 -2.80
C MET A 13 2.46 24.63 -3.25
N ASN A 14 3.10 25.72 -3.61
CA ASN A 14 2.47 26.92 -4.15
C ASN A 14 2.57 26.92 -5.69
N PRO A 15 1.45 26.85 -6.45
CA PRO A 15 1.49 26.82 -7.91
C PRO A 15 2.20 28.02 -8.55
N SER A 16 2.16 29.18 -7.90
CA SER A 16 2.80 30.41 -8.39
C SER A 16 4.32 30.45 -8.17
N MET A 17 4.82 29.62 -7.25
CA MET A 17 6.24 29.50 -6.95
C MET A 17 6.52 28.06 -6.51
N PRO A 18 6.50 27.08 -7.42
CA PRO A 18 6.55 25.65 -7.06
C PRO A 18 7.89 25.22 -6.48
N ARG A 19 8.94 25.98 -6.71
CA ARG A 19 10.31 25.73 -6.23
C ARG A 19 10.91 26.98 -5.64
N ALA A 20 11.77 26.81 -4.64
CA ALA A 20 12.59 27.81 -4.00
C ALA A 20 13.93 27.18 -3.60
N SER A 21 14.88 27.95 -3.04
CA SER A 21 16.17 27.46 -2.59
C SER A 21 16.43 27.74 -1.10
N ALA A 22 15.54 28.46 -0.43
CA ALA A 22 15.72 28.78 1.00
C ALA A 22 14.39 28.87 1.76
N VAL A 23 14.50 28.67 3.09
CA VAL A 23 13.43 28.87 4.06
C VAL A 23 13.95 29.73 5.20
N LEU A 24 13.27 30.81 5.50
CA LEU A 24 13.59 31.69 6.64
C LEU A 24 12.67 31.37 7.81
N VAL A 25 13.26 31.05 8.95
CA VAL A 25 12.53 30.65 10.16
C VAL A 25 12.86 31.60 11.32
N ARG A 26 11.83 32.06 12.05
CA ARG A 26 11.97 32.78 13.30
C ARG A 26 11.21 32.07 14.41
N ASP A 27 11.92 31.69 15.47
CA ASP A 27 11.33 31.08 16.67
C ASP A 27 10.42 29.87 16.37
N GLY A 28 10.84 29.03 15.41
CA GLY A 28 10.09 27.83 14.98
C GLY A 28 8.99 28.07 13.95
N LEU A 29 8.76 29.33 13.53
CA LEU A 29 7.77 29.68 12.52
C LEU A 29 8.45 30.09 11.20
N ILE A 30 7.91 29.61 10.08
CA ILE A 30 8.34 30.01 8.74
C ILE A 30 7.89 31.45 8.51
N LEU A 31 8.83 32.36 8.21
CA LEU A 31 8.56 33.74 7.82
C LEU A 31 8.46 33.88 6.31
N GLU A 32 9.35 33.24 5.58
CA GLU A 32 9.44 33.34 4.12
C GLU A 32 9.98 32.05 3.53
N VAL A 33 9.54 31.74 2.31
CA VAL A 33 10.09 30.68 1.47
C VAL A 33 10.35 31.27 0.10
N GLY A 34 11.56 31.18 -0.42
CA GLY A 34 11.92 31.79 -1.68
C GLY A 34 13.42 31.68 -1.98
N GLU A 35 13.92 32.59 -2.80
CA GLU A 35 15.34 32.74 -3.01
C GLU A 35 15.94 33.59 -1.89
N PRO A 36 17.20 33.36 -1.47
CA PRO A 36 17.83 34.13 -0.39
C PRO A 36 17.80 35.64 -0.59
N GLU A 37 17.85 36.09 -1.84
CA GLU A 37 17.83 37.52 -2.22
C GLU A 37 16.49 38.16 -1.87
N HIS A 38 15.40 37.41 -1.95
CA HIS A 38 14.05 37.89 -1.62
C HIS A 38 13.83 38.05 -0.11
N MET A 39 14.71 37.45 0.70
CA MET A 39 14.63 37.48 2.16
C MET A 39 15.33 38.70 2.81
N GLN A 40 16.03 39.51 2.02
CA GLN A 40 16.75 40.68 2.50
C GLN A 40 15.90 41.63 3.36
N PRO A 41 14.63 41.90 3.04
CA PRO A 41 13.79 42.75 3.90
C PRO A 41 13.60 42.22 5.33
N TRP A 42 13.68 40.90 5.51
CA TRP A 42 13.57 40.24 6.82
C TRP A 42 14.91 40.15 7.56
N LEU A 43 16.02 40.16 6.82
CA LEU A 43 17.38 40.01 7.34
C LEU A 43 18.08 41.30 7.66
N ALA A 44 17.66 42.41 7.02
CA ALA A 44 18.23 43.73 7.25
C ALA A 44 18.18 44.11 8.73
N ASP A 45 19.30 44.55 9.25
CA ASP A 45 19.44 45.02 10.63
C ASP A 45 19.14 44.01 11.73
N GLN A 46 19.16 42.72 11.40
CA GLN A 46 18.94 41.64 12.37
C GLN A 46 20.11 40.63 12.36
N GLU A 47 20.42 40.10 13.54
CA GLU A 47 21.30 38.96 13.65
C GLU A 47 20.58 37.68 13.20
N TYR A 48 21.19 36.92 12.31
CA TYR A 48 20.66 35.64 11.84
C TYR A 48 21.76 34.61 11.63
N THR A 49 21.37 33.36 11.64
CA THR A 49 22.25 32.22 11.35
C THR A 49 21.93 31.65 9.98
N VAL A 50 22.95 31.35 9.17
CA VAL A 50 22.78 30.56 7.95
C VAL A 50 23.03 29.10 8.30
N ASN A 51 22.07 28.24 7.95
CA ASN A 51 22.17 26.80 8.11
C ASN A 51 22.22 26.14 6.73
N GLU A 52 23.32 25.48 6.42
CA GLU A 52 23.58 24.83 5.14
C GLU A 52 23.52 23.28 5.22
N GLN A 53 23.01 22.73 6.34
CA GLN A 53 22.93 21.27 6.49
C GLN A 53 22.05 20.57 5.42
N PHE A 54 21.19 21.34 4.75
CA PHE A 54 20.31 20.88 3.68
C PHE A 54 20.72 21.34 2.28
N ALA A 55 21.94 21.88 2.12
CA ALA A 55 22.41 22.46 0.84
C ALA A 55 22.32 21.45 -0.32
N ASP A 56 22.54 20.16 -0.05
CA ASP A 56 22.46 19.06 -1.03
C ASP A 56 21.15 18.25 -0.90
N SER A 57 20.15 18.80 -0.24
CA SER A 57 18.89 18.10 0.06
C SER A 57 17.67 18.89 -0.43
N ILE A 58 16.55 18.16 -0.60
CA ILE A 58 15.26 18.77 -0.92
C ILE A 58 14.47 18.94 0.37
N ILE A 59 14.06 20.18 0.66
CA ILE A 59 13.11 20.49 1.73
C ILE A 59 11.69 20.46 1.16
N CYS A 60 10.77 19.78 1.84
CA CYS A 60 9.34 19.80 1.51
C CYS A 60 8.52 19.96 2.78
N PRO A 61 7.25 20.40 2.68
CA PRO A 61 6.32 20.34 3.80
C PRO A 61 6.19 18.95 4.36
N GLY A 62 5.91 18.83 5.65
CA GLY A 62 5.57 17.54 6.25
C GLY A 62 4.35 16.92 5.55
N PHE A 63 4.36 15.60 5.44
CA PHE A 63 3.23 14.89 4.84
C PHE A 63 1.99 15.03 5.72
N ILE A 64 0.87 15.37 5.08
CA ILE A 64 -0.45 15.40 5.71
C ILE A 64 -1.19 14.15 5.26
N ASP A 65 -1.49 13.30 6.22
CA ASP A 65 -2.26 12.08 5.98
C ASP A 65 -3.69 12.27 6.50
N PRO A 66 -4.66 12.58 5.63
CA PRO A 66 -6.04 12.75 6.04
C PRO A 66 -6.72 11.41 6.37
N HIS A 67 -6.26 10.31 5.75
CA HIS A 67 -6.71 8.95 6.01
C HIS A 67 -5.80 7.94 5.32
N LEU A 68 -5.03 7.18 6.08
CA LEU A 68 -4.13 6.15 5.56
C LEU A 68 -4.10 4.94 6.51
N HIS A 69 -3.99 3.75 5.92
CA HIS A 69 -3.70 2.51 6.61
C HIS A 69 -2.31 1.98 6.16
N PRO A 70 -1.20 2.51 6.69
CA PRO A 70 0.15 2.20 6.19
C PRO A 70 0.50 0.72 6.34
N SER A 71 0.06 0.07 7.41
CA SER A 71 0.24 -1.38 7.61
C SER A 71 -0.50 -2.21 6.55
N MET A 72 -1.70 -1.78 6.17
CA MET A 72 -2.47 -2.41 5.10
C MET A 72 -1.77 -2.27 3.75
N ALA A 73 -1.26 -1.09 3.43
CA ALA A 73 -0.49 -0.87 2.22
C ALA A 73 0.78 -1.76 2.19
N ALA A 74 1.49 -1.89 3.30
CA ALA A 74 2.67 -2.74 3.41
C ALA A 74 2.34 -4.23 3.16
N VAL A 75 1.15 -4.69 3.55
CA VAL A 75 0.70 -6.06 3.32
C VAL A 75 0.20 -6.25 1.89
N LEU A 76 -0.55 -5.28 1.33
CA LEU A 76 -1.16 -5.39 0.01
C LEU A 76 -0.15 -5.26 -1.13
N LEU A 77 0.75 -4.28 -1.05
CA LEU A 77 1.62 -3.97 -2.19
C LEU A 77 2.45 -5.16 -2.69
N PRO A 78 2.90 -6.12 -1.85
CA PRO A 78 3.57 -7.33 -2.32
C PRO A 78 2.64 -8.38 -2.95
N MET A 79 1.32 -8.25 -2.82
CA MET A 79 0.36 -9.24 -3.32
C MET A 79 0.14 -9.13 -4.83
N GLU A 80 -0.44 -10.17 -5.40
CA GLU A 80 -0.93 -10.18 -6.78
C GLU A 80 -2.31 -9.53 -6.83
N PHE A 81 -2.43 -8.51 -7.66
CA PHE A 81 -3.70 -7.81 -7.85
C PHE A 81 -4.49 -8.47 -8.99
N ILE A 82 -5.63 -9.08 -8.65
CA ILE A 82 -6.65 -9.52 -9.61
C ILE A 82 -7.96 -8.84 -9.20
N THR A 83 -8.28 -7.73 -9.83
CA THR A 83 -9.36 -6.84 -9.41
C THR A 83 -10.19 -6.38 -10.60
N ALA A 84 -11.47 -6.14 -10.40
CA ALA A 84 -12.38 -5.64 -11.42
C ALA A 84 -12.17 -4.14 -11.76
N MET A 85 -11.27 -3.46 -11.07
CA MET A 85 -10.99 -2.04 -11.26
C MET A 85 -9.53 -1.83 -11.65
N ARG A 86 -9.27 -0.82 -12.49
CA ARG A 86 -7.89 -0.40 -12.79
C ARG A 86 -7.23 0.19 -11.55
N TRP A 87 -6.00 -0.22 -11.31
CA TRP A 87 -5.14 0.34 -10.27
C TRP A 87 -3.85 0.88 -10.88
N LYS A 88 -3.41 2.03 -10.37
CA LYS A 88 -2.08 2.59 -10.66
C LYS A 88 -1.18 2.33 -9.46
N LEU A 89 -0.24 1.42 -9.62
CA LEU A 89 0.70 1.04 -8.58
C LEU A 89 2.09 1.61 -8.89
N PRO A 90 2.99 1.71 -7.91
CA PRO A 90 4.33 2.26 -8.13
C PRO A 90 5.14 1.53 -9.22
N TRP A 91 4.81 0.27 -9.50
CA TRP A 91 5.49 -0.56 -10.49
C TRP A 91 4.72 -0.75 -11.80
N GLY A 92 3.55 -0.14 -11.95
CA GLY A 92 2.77 -0.18 -13.19
C GLY A 92 1.27 -0.25 -12.99
N ASP A 93 0.55 -0.16 -14.08
CA ASP A 93 -0.91 -0.23 -14.10
C ASP A 93 -1.38 -1.68 -14.02
N ILE A 94 -2.44 -1.91 -13.26
CA ILE A 94 -3.17 -3.18 -13.20
C ILE A 94 -4.44 -3.04 -14.02
N GLU A 95 -4.56 -3.84 -15.06
CA GLU A 95 -5.76 -3.86 -15.90
C GLU A 95 -6.91 -4.62 -15.21
N PRO A 96 -8.16 -4.18 -15.40
CA PRO A 96 -9.33 -4.81 -14.82
C PRO A 96 -9.51 -6.25 -15.28
N VAL A 97 -9.87 -7.12 -14.35
CA VAL A 97 -10.35 -8.49 -14.58
C VAL A 97 -11.82 -8.51 -14.15
N THR A 98 -12.75 -8.69 -15.07
CA THR A 98 -14.19 -8.45 -14.82
C THR A 98 -15.07 -9.67 -15.02
N THR A 99 -14.50 -10.87 -15.23
CA THR A 99 -15.26 -12.12 -15.34
C THR A 99 -14.64 -13.23 -14.51
N ALA A 100 -15.41 -14.27 -14.22
CA ALA A 100 -14.95 -15.44 -13.48
C ALA A 100 -13.86 -16.19 -14.24
N GLU A 101 -14.03 -16.38 -15.54
CA GLU A 101 -13.09 -17.10 -16.42
C GLU A 101 -11.74 -16.37 -16.51
N ALA A 102 -11.79 -15.03 -16.63
CA ALA A 102 -10.57 -14.22 -16.67
C ALA A 102 -9.83 -14.24 -15.33
N PHE A 103 -10.57 -14.29 -14.21
CA PHE A 103 -10.00 -14.42 -12.88
C PHE A 103 -9.27 -15.77 -12.72
N ASP A 104 -9.91 -16.87 -13.14
CA ASP A 104 -9.32 -18.21 -13.08
C ASP A 104 -8.07 -18.33 -13.98
N LEU A 105 -8.16 -17.80 -15.20
CA LEU A 105 -7.03 -17.77 -16.13
C LEU A 105 -5.84 -16.99 -15.53
N ARG A 106 -6.13 -15.87 -14.86
CA ARG A 106 -5.06 -15.07 -14.22
C ARG A 106 -4.44 -15.83 -13.05
N MET A 107 -5.22 -16.49 -12.20
CA MET A 107 -4.72 -17.34 -11.13
C MET A 107 -3.83 -18.48 -11.69
N GLN A 108 -4.28 -19.17 -12.74
CA GLN A 108 -3.51 -20.23 -13.40
C GLN A 108 -2.19 -19.69 -13.96
N THR A 109 -2.23 -18.53 -14.63
CA THR A 109 -1.02 -17.89 -15.17
C THR A 109 -0.02 -17.57 -14.06
N LEU A 110 -0.48 -16.99 -12.94
CA LEU A 110 0.37 -16.72 -11.79
C LEU A 110 0.96 -18.00 -11.19
N ASN A 111 0.15 -19.06 -11.08
CA ASN A 111 0.63 -20.34 -10.58
C ASN A 111 1.74 -20.95 -11.46
N GLN A 112 1.68 -20.74 -12.78
CA GLN A 112 2.68 -21.25 -13.73
C GLN A 112 3.95 -20.39 -13.79
N THR A 113 3.83 -19.08 -13.56
CA THR A 113 4.93 -18.12 -13.77
C THR A 113 5.69 -17.75 -12.49
N LYS A 114 5.08 -17.90 -11.33
CA LYS A 114 5.73 -17.65 -10.04
C LYS A 114 6.65 -18.79 -9.64
N THR A 115 7.64 -18.46 -8.82
CA THR A 115 8.60 -19.45 -8.28
C THR A 115 7.87 -20.68 -7.73
N PRO A 116 8.29 -21.91 -8.06
CA PRO A 116 7.68 -23.12 -7.50
C PRO A 116 7.64 -23.07 -5.96
N ASN A 117 6.53 -23.51 -5.38
CA ASN A 117 6.29 -23.59 -3.93
C ASN A 117 6.22 -22.23 -3.19
N GLU A 118 6.41 -21.11 -3.86
CA GLU A 118 6.17 -19.79 -3.27
C GLU A 118 4.66 -19.59 -3.07
N PRO A 119 4.20 -19.16 -1.87
CA PRO A 119 2.79 -18.90 -1.64
C PRO A 119 2.25 -17.83 -2.60
N LEU A 120 1.02 -17.99 -3.04
CA LEU A 120 0.34 -17.04 -3.90
C LEU A 120 -0.70 -16.26 -3.09
N PHE A 121 -0.39 -15.01 -2.82
CA PHE A 121 -1.29 -14.07 -2.17
C PHE A 121 -1.97 -13.20 -3.22
N ILE A 122 -3.29 -13.29 -3.34
CA ILE A 122 -4.10 -12.57 -4.31
C ILE A 122 -5.04 -11.63 -3.58
N TRP A 123 -5.10 -10.35 -4.01
CA TRP A 123 -6.08 -9.41 -3.52
C TRP A 123 -6.95 -8.87 -4.64
N GLY A 124 -8.21 -8.56 -4.31
CA GLY A 124 -9.13 -7.85 -5.20
C GLY A 124 -10.32 -8.67 -5.68
N TYR A 125 -10.44 -9.93 -5.23
CA TYR A 125 -11.61 -10.75 -5.51
C TYR A 125 -12.91 -10.06 -5.07
N HIS A 126 -13.97 -10.24 -5.87
CA HIS A 126 -15.33 -9.86 -5.53
C HIS A 126 -16.34 -10.70 -6.33
N GLN A 127 -17.31 -11.30 -5.66
CA GLN A 127 -18.24 -12.28 -6.23
C GLN A 127 -19.10 -11.73 -7.37
N LEU A 128 -19.42 -10.43 -7.40
CA LEU A 128 -20.21 -9.83 -8.48
C LEU A 128 -19.54 -9.93 -9.86
N TRP A 129 -18.24 -9.90 -9.92
CA TRP A 129 -17.47 -9.99 -11.18
C TRP A 129 -16.85 -11.37 -11.36
N HIS A 130 -16.33 -11.92 -10.27
CA HIS A 130 -15.49 -13.11 -10.34
C HIS A 130 -16.23 -14.41 -10.00
N GLY A 131 -17.57 -14.34 -9.79
CA GLY A 131 -18.37 -15.51 -9.40
C GLY A 131 -18.08 -15.98 -7.99
N SER A 132 -18.65 -17.14 -7.61
CA SER A 132 -18.42 -17.75 -6.29
C SER A 132 -16.97 -18.20 -6.12
N MET A 133 -16.43 -18.04 -4.92
CA MET A 133 -15.11 -18.52 -4.52
C MET A 133 -15.25 -19.59 -3.43
N GLY A 134 -14.31 -20.51 -3.40
CA GLY A 134 -14.19 -21.53 -2.40
C GLY A 134 -12.98 -22.42 -2.67
N LYS A 135 -12.64 -23.25 -1.71
CA LYS A 135 -11.49 -24.13 -1.74
C LYS A 135 -11.42 -25.02 -3.00
N ALA A 136 -12.56 -25.59 -3.41
CA ALA A 136 -12.64 -26.44 -4.59
C ALA A 136 -12.22 -25.72 -5.89
N ARG A 137 -12.57 -24.41 -6.02
CA ARG A 137 -12.14 -23.59 -7.17
C ARG A 137 -10.65 -23.29 -7.12
N ILE A 138 -10.11 -23.01 -5.95
CA ILE A 138 -8.68 -22.77 -5.76
C ILE A 138 -7.88 -24.05 -6.05
N HIS A 139 -8.38 -25.24 -5.67
CA HIS A 139 -7.77 -26.52 -5.97
C HIS A 139 -7.64 -26.79 -7.48
N GLN A 140 -8.54 -26.27 -8.31
CA GLN A 140 -8.40 -26.36 -9.77
C GLN A 140 -7.16 -25.64 -10.31
N VAL A 141 -6.62 -24.67 -9.52
CA VAL A 141 -5.36 -23.99 -9.84
C VAL A 141 -4.17 -24.77 -9.30
N SER A 142 -4.20 -25.13 -8.03
CA SER A 142 -3.21 -25.98 -7.38
C SER A 142 -3.72 -26.51 -6.03
N GLU A 143 -3.48 -27.79 -5.76
CA GLU A 143 -3.68 -28.38 -4.44
C GLU A 143 -2.44 -28.21 -3.55
N GLU A 144 -1.25 -28.15 -4.16
CA GLU A 144 0.05 -28.17 -3.46
C GLU A 144 0.55 -26.77 -3.09
N ARG A 145 0.37 -25.79 -3.99
CA ARG A 145 0.78 -24.42 -3.72
C ARG A 145 -0.18 -23.74 -2.72
N PRO A 146 0.32 -23.15 -1.63
CA PRO A 146 -0.51 -22.29 -0.78
C PRO A 146 -1.08 -21.12 -1.59
N ILE A 147 -2.40 -21.03 -1.69
CA ILE A 147 -3.10 -19.95 -2.40
C ILE A 147 -4.11 -19.32 -1.45
N ILE A 148 -3.96 -18.01 -1.28
CA ILE A 148 -4.84 -17.17 -0.47
C ILE A 148 -5.46 -16.11 -1.37
N VAL A 149 -6.78 -16.08 -1.42
CA VAL A 149 -7.56 -15.08 -2.16
C VAL A 149 -8.25 -14.16 -1.18
N TRP A 150 -7.84 -12.90 -1.15
CA TRP A 150 -8.40 -11.91 -0.25
C TRP A 150 -9.46 -11.08 -0.98
N HIS A 151 -10.63 -11.02 -0.38
CA HIS A 151 -11.72 -10.19 -0.90
C HIS A 151 -11.36 -8.71 -0.83
N ARG A 152 -11.81 -7.93 -1.82
CA ARG A 152 -11.52 -6.49 -1.90
C ARG A 152 -11.99 -5.67 -0.69
N SER A 153 -12.98 -6.18 0.06
CA SER A 153 -13.50 -5.53 1.27
C SER A 153 -12.58 -5.66 2.48
N PHE A 154 -11.56 -6.52 2.42
CA PHE A 154 -10.67 -6.91 3.51
C PHE A 154 -11.32 -7.78 4.61
N HIS A 155 -12.61 -8.10 4.49
CA HIS A 155 -13.35 -8.86 5.50
C HIS A 155 -13.40 -10.36 5.26
N GLU A 156 -12.95 -10.83 4.09
CA GLU A 156 -13.08 -12.22 3.68
C GLU A 156 -11.77 -12.73 3.07
N LEU A 157 -11.40 -13.94 3.48
CA LEU A 157 -10.28 -14.69 2.92
C LEU A 157 -10.77 -16.07 2.44
N TYR A 158 -10.22 -16.54 1.33
CA TYR A 158 -10.39 -17.90 0.84
C TYR A 158 -9.03 -18.58 0.72
N MET A 159 -8.93 -19.81 1.20
CA MET A 159 -7.68 -20.58 1.25
C MET A 159 -7.89 -22.00 0.76
N ASN A 160 -6.89 -22.56 0.09
CA ASN A 160 -6.81 -24.01 -0.12
C ASN A 160 -6.18 -24.72 1.11
N ASP A 161 -6.17 -26.06 1.09
CA ASP A 161 -5.64 -26.84 2.21
C ASP A 161 -4.15 -26.58 2.47
N ALA A 162 -3.36 -26.35 1.41
CA ALA A 162 -1.95 -26.01 1.53
C ALA A 162 -1.74 -24.67 2.23
N ALA A 163 -2.58 -23.66 1.93
CA ALA A 163 -2.52 -22.36 2.59
C ALA A 163 -2.95 -22.45 4.06
N MET A 164 -4.02 -23.19 4.36
CA MET A 164 -4.45 -23.44 5.74
C MET A 164 -3.37 -24.15 6.55
N SER A 165 -2.74 -25.16 5.97
CA SER A 165 -1.62 -25.88 6.60
C SER A 165 -0.42 -24.96 6.85
N MET A 166 -0.04 -24.15 5.85
CA MET A 166 1.04 -23.16 5.98
C MET A 166 0.76 -22.16 7.10
N ALA A 167 -0.50 -21.75 7.24
CA ALA A 167 -0.94 -20.82 8.28
C ALA A 167 -1.13 -21.48 9.65
N GLY A 168 -0.92 -22.79 9.78
CA GLY A 168 -1.09 -23.52 11.04
C GLY A 168 -2.55 -23.62 11.51
N ILE A 169 -3.52 -23.49 10.59
CA ILE A 169 -4.94 -23.60 10.92
C ILE A 169 -5.28 -25.07 11.20
N ASP A 170 -5.64 -25.35 12.44
CA ASP A 170 -6.14 -26.67 12.85
C ASP A 170 -7.68 -26.66 12.81
N PRO A 171 -8.30 -27.44 11.91
CA PRO A 171 -9.77 -27.53 11.85
C PRO A 171 -10.42 -27.95 13.17
N ALA A 172 -9.72 -28.71 14.01
CA ALA A 172 -10.23 -29.13 15.30
C ALA A 172 -10.37 -27.99 16.32
N GLN A 173 -9.72 -26.87 16.09
CA GLN A 173 -9.80 -25.67 16.94
C GLN A 173 -10.93 -24.73 16.54
N ILE A 174 -11.55 -24.93 15.36
CA ILE A 174 -12.65 -24.14 14.88
C ILE A 174 -13.91 -24.50 15.65
N LYS A 175 -14.43 -23.54 16.43
CA LYS A 175 -15.62 -23.75 17.27
C LYS A 175 -16.90 -23.41 16.48
N PRO A 176 -18.02 -24.08 16.77
CA PRO A 176 -19.31 -23.69 16.23
C PRO A 176 -19.62 -22.20 16.52
N GLY A 177 -20.05 -21.48 15.48
CA GLY A 177 -20.35 -20.04 15.56
C GLY A 177 -19.16 -19.12 15.26
N MET A 178 -17.97 -19.65 15.01
CA MET A 178 -16.93 -18.86 14.37
C MET A 178 -17.33 -18.50 12.94
N PRO A 179 -17.02 -17.28 12.46
CA PRO A 179 -17.36 -16.85 11.11
C PRO A 179 -16.37 -17.47 10.09
N THR A 180 -16.40 -18.80 10.00
CA THR A 180 -15.43 -19.61 9.22
C THR A 180 -16.13 -20.85 8.68
N ASP A 181 -15.93 -21.12 7.40
CA ASP A 181 -16.31 -22.38 6.74
C ASP A 181 -15.05 -23.07 6.24
N ILE A 182 -14.56 -24.03 7.01
CA ILE A 182 -13.34 -24.81 6.69
C ILE A 182 -13.52 -25.67 5.44
N GLU A 183 -14.71 -26.18 5.17
CA GLU A 183 -14.97 -26.98 3.98
C GLU A 183 -14.85 -26.14 2.72
N GLN A 184 -15.30 -24.89 2.78
CA GLN A 184 -15.13 -23.93 1.70
C GLN A 184 -13.79 -23.16 1.74
N GLY A 185 -13.00 -23.34 2.80
CA GLY A 185 -11.78 -22.56 3.02
C GLY A 185 -12.06 -21.06 3.17
N HIS A 186 -13.23 -20.70 3.71
CA HIS A 186 -13.73 -19.34 3.79
C HIS A 186 -13.66 -18.79 5.23
N PHE A 187 -13.04 -17.65 5.40
CA PHE A 187 -12.80 -16.98 6.69
C PHE A 187 -13.32 -15.55 6.63
N LEU A 188 -14.20 -15.17 7.58
CA LEU A 188 -14.81 -13.86 7.68
C LEU A 188 -14.26 -13.11 8.90
N GLU A 189 -14.14 -11.76 8.81
CA GLU A 189 -13.88 -10.76 9.87
C GLU A 189 -12.63 -10.98 10.73
N LEU A 190 -12.51 -12.17 11.24
CA LEU A 190 -11.44 -12.61 12.09
C LEU A 190 -10.50 -13.51 11.30
N GLY A 191 -10.06 -13.02 10.16
CA GLY A 191 -8.96 -13.74 9.54
C GLY A 191 -8.09 -14.28 10.68
N PRO A 192 -7.53 -15.46 10.57
CA PRO A 192 -6.93 -16.14 11.71
C PRO A 192 -6.10 -15.15 12.51
N ARG A 193 -6.42 -14.97 13.76
CA ARG A 193 -5.55 -14.27 14.71
C ARG A 193 -4.41 -15.23 14.97
N PHE A 194 -3.41 -15.20 14.09
CA PHE A 194 -2.15 -15.90 14.21
C PHE A 194 -1.16 -15.10 15.03
#